data_1a877e1af9151bcb9e2361795cdf7588
#
_entry.id   1a877e1af9151bcb9e2361795cdf7588
#
_cell.length_a   1.000
_cell.length_b   1.000
_cell.length_c   1.000
_cell.angle_alpha   90.00
_cell.angle_beta   90.00
_cell.angle_gamma   90.00
#
_symmetry.space_group_name_H-M   'P 1'
#
loop_
_entity.id
_entity.type
_entity.pdbx_description
1 polymer ?
#
loop_
_entity_poly.entity_id
_entity_poly.type
_entity_poly.pdbx_seq_one_letter_code
_entity_poly.pdbx_strand_id
1 'polypeptide(L)'
;GNHSDLTDDYAAVRGEMEAVAKAMGKNVLREVEYEEFFQSLDVLKEKVNDRALLRAFHFFGENERVDKAVSSLENNDFDSFKQAITESGYSSFLYNQNVYSPKNPTEQKLSLALCISEKLLNGKGAWRVHGGGFAGTIQAFVPNDMLDAYKETINRVFGDGSCHVLIIRPVGGARVID
;
A
#
# COMPACT_ATOMS: atom_id res chain seq x y z
N GLY A 1 8.85 -14.80 0.09
CA GLY A 1 7.83 -15.83 0.27
C GLY A 1 7.31 -16.33 -1.08
N ASN A 2 6.69 -17.48 -1.08
CA ASN A 2 6.07 -18.02 -2.30
C ASN A 2 4.64 -17.47 -2.42
N HIS A 3 4.32 -16.81 -3.54
CA HIS A 3 2.99 -16.23 -3.79
C HIS A 3 1.87 -17.28 -3.76
N SER A 4 2.15 -18.53 -4.15
CA SER A 4 1.16 -19.62 -4.16
C SER A 4 0.59 -19.93 -2.77
N ASP A 5 1.37 -19.73 -1.72
CA ASP A 5 0.98 -20.06 -0.34
C ASP A 5 0.14 -18.93 0.32
N LEU A 6 -0.02 -17.81 -0.38
CA LEU A 6 -0.65 -16.58 0.12
C LEU A 6 -1.98 -16.26 -0.60
N THR A 7 -2.48 -17.19 -1.41
CA THR A 7 -3.72 -16.99 -2.19
C THR A 7 -4.90 -16.58 -1.30
N ASP A 8 -5.05 -17.23 -0.14
CA ASP A 8 -6.12 -16.90 0.80
C ASP A 8 -5.96 -15.50 1.40
N ASP A 9 -4.71 -15.07 1.68
CA ASP A 9 -4.44 -13.74 2.22
C ASP A 9 -4.80 -12.65 1.20
N TYR A 10 -4.45 -12.86 -0.08
CA TYR A 10 -4.86 -11.95 -1.16
C TYR A 10 -6.38 -11.93 -1.35
N ALA A 11 -7.01 -13.10 -1.36
CA ALA A 11 -8.47 -13.23 -1.50
C ALA A 11 -9.20 -12.56 -0.33
N ALA A 12 -8.66 -12.65 0.89
CA ALA A 12 -9.26 -12.05 2.08
C ALA A 12 -9.28 -10.51 2.01
N VAL A 13 -8.28 -9.85 1.39
CA VAL A 13 -8.30 -8.39 1.24
C VAL A 13 -9.56 -7.95 0.48
N ARG A 14 -9.79 -8.54 -0.68
CA ARG A 14 -10.94 -8.22 -1.52
C ARG A 14 -12.25 -8.68 -0.86
N GLY A 15 -12.29 -9.92 -0.39
CA GLY A 15 -13.50 -10.52 0.18
C GLY A 15 -14.02 -9.77 1.41
N GLU A 16 -13.13 -9.25 2.26
CA GLU A 16 -13.51 -8.45 3.43
C GLU A 16 -14.02 -7.07 3.04
N MET A 17 -13.44 -6.40 2.06
CA MET A 17 -13.96 -5.15 1.51
C MET A 17 -15.35 -5.34 0.88
N GLU A 18 -15.56 -6.42 0.13
CA GLU A 18 -16.86 -6.78 -0.45
C GLU A 18 -17.89 -7.12 0.64
N ALA A 19 -17.47 -7.75 1.74
CA ALA A 19 -18.36 -8.04 2.86
C ALA A 19 -18.91 -6.77 3.51
N VAL A 20 -18.11 -5.73 3.68
CA VAL A 20 -18.55 -4.41 4.16
C VAL A 20 -19.55 -3.79 3.18
N ALA A 21 -19.23 -3.78 1.88
CA ALA A 21 -20.15 -3.26 0.86
C ALA A 21 -21.50 -3.98 0.87
N LYS A 22 -21.48 -5.30 0.93
CA LYS A 22 -22.71 -6.12 1.01
C LYS A 22 -23.53 -5.86 2.28
N ALA A 23 -22.87 -5.66 3.42
CA ALA A 23 -23.54 -5.29 4.66
C ALA A 23 -24.26 -3.95 4.57
N MET A 24 -23.86 -3.08 3.64
CA MET A 24 -24.47 -1.78 3.29
C MET A 24 -25.39 -1.86 2.06
N GLY A 25 -25.70 -3.06 1.56
CA GLY A 25 -26.58 -3.26 0.39
C GLY A 25 -25.97 -2.90 -0.96
N LYS A 26 -24.63 -2.88 -1.04
CA LYS A 26 -23.85 -2.58 -2.25
C LYS A 26 -23.01 -3.79 -2.68
N ASN A 27 -22.47 -3.76 -3.90
CA ASN A 27 -21.60 -4.84 -4.40
C ASN A 27 -20.13 -4.60 -4.05
N VAL A 28 -19.68 -3.35 -4.13
CA VAL A 28 -18.29 -2.93 -3.90
C VAL A 28 -18.25 -1.61 -3.13
N LEU A 29 -17.16 -1.36 -2.40
CA LEU A 29 -16.99 -0.13 -1.62
C LEU A 29 -17.02 1.16 -2.46
N ARG A 30 -16.75 1.08 -3.76
CA ARG A 30 -16.86 2.24 -4.66
C ARG A 30 -18.30 2.78 -4.79
N GLU A 31 -19.29 1.98 -4.46
CA GLU A 31 -20.72 2.35 -4.47
C GLU A 31 -21.21 2.90 -3.12
N VAL A 32 -20.31 2.95 -2.13
CA VAL A 32 -20.61 3.39 -0.76
C VAL A 32 -20.01 4.77 -0.55
N GLU A 33 -20.79 5.70 -0.01
CA GLU A 33 -20.29 6.99 0.43
C GLU A 33 -19.55 6.85 1.77
N TYR A 34 -18.38 7.52 1.93
CA TYR A 34 -17.58 7.43 3.15
C TYR A 34 -18.34 7.83 4.40
N GLU A 35 -19.12 8.92 4.33
CA GLU A 35 -19.89 9.40 5.46
C GLU A 35 -20.96 8.39 5.91
N GLU A 36 -21.65 7.76 4.96
CA GLU A 36 -22.61 6.69 5.23
C GLU A 36 -21.93 5.48 5.92
N PHE A 37 -20.76 5.09 5.42
CA PHE A 37 -19.96 4.03 6.03
C PHE A 37 -19.57 4.38 7.46
N PHE A 38 -19.05 5.59 7.69
CA PHE A 38 -18.58 6.02 9.00
C PHE A 38 -19.71 6.08 10.03
N GLN A 39 -20.88 6.58 9.64
CA GLN A 39 -22.06 6.65 10.51
C GLN A 39 -22.67 5.28 10.82
N SER A 40 -22.38 4.27 10.02
CA SER A 40 -22.91 2.90 10.17
C SER A 40 -21.97 1.94 10.91
N LEU A 41 -20.85 2.41 11.47
CA LEU A 41 -19.82 1.56 12.04
C LEU A 41 -20.32 0.66 13.19
N ASP A 42 -21.22 1.14 14.03
CA ASP A 42 -21.83 0.38 15.12
C ASP A 42 -22.64 -0.82 14.60
N VAL A 43 -23.44 -0.59 13.55
CA VAL A 43 -24.22 -1.65 12.88
C VAL A 43 -23.33 -2.60 12.09
N LEU A 44 -22.31 -2.08 11.41
CA LEU A 44 -21.39 -2.87 10.61
C LEU A 44 -20.53 -3.79 11.48
N LYS A 45 -20.12 -3.35 12.67
CA LYS A 45 -19.35 -4.14 13.61
C LYS A 45 -20.05 -5.44 14.04
N GLU A 46 -21.38 -5.45 14.03
CA GLU A 46 -22.17 -6.65 14.32
C GLU A 46 -22.28 -7.61 13.11
N LYS A 47 -21.93 -7.16 11.90
CA LYS A 47 -22.11 -7.90 10.64
C LYS A 47 -20.83 -8.41 10.01
N VAL A 48 -19.71 -7.71 10.24
CA VAL A 48 -18.41 -8.02 9.67
C VAL A 48 -17.33 -7.97 10.74
N ASN A 49 -16.17 -8.60 10.49
CA ASN A 49 -15.05 -8.56 11.43
C ASN A 49 -14.32 -7.21 11.42
N ASP A 50 -13.57 -6.91 12.50
CA ASP A 50 -12.87 -5.64 12.67
C ASP A 50 -11.85 -5.38 11.54
N ARG A 51 -11.19 -6.43 11.02
CA ARG A 51 -10.22 -6.28 9.92
C ARG A 51 -10.91 -5.85 8.62
N ALA A 52 -12.12 -6.30 8.35
CA ALA A 52 -12.90 -5.86 7.21
C ALA A 52 -13.20 -4.35 7.29
N LEU A 53 -13.53 -3.84 8.47
CA LEU A 53 -13.74 -2.40 8.69
C LEU A 53 -12.44 -1.61 8.51
N LEU A 54 -11.32 -2.09 9.04
CA LEU A 54 -10.00 -1.47 8.83
C LEU A 54 -9.62 -1.41 7.34
N ARG A 55 -9.88 -2.47 6.58
CA ARG A 55 -9.66 -2.53 5.14
C ARG A 55 -10.57 -1.57 4.37
N ALA A 56 -11.81 -1.38 4.81
CA ALA A 56 -12.68 -0.36 4.26
C ALA A 56 -12.16 1.06 4.51
N PHE A 57 -11.68 1.37 5.71
CA PHE A 57 -11.00 2.64 5.99
C PHE A 57 -9.77 2.85 5.10
N HIS A 58 -8.97 1.80 4.91
CA HIS A 58 -7.85 1.86 3.97
C HIS A 58 -8.32 2.21 2.56
N PHE A 59 -9.36 1.55 2.05
CA PHE A 59 -9.89 1.78 0.71
C PHE A 59 -10.30 3.24 0.50
N PHE A 60 -11.10 3.80 1.40
CA PHE A 60 -11.54 5.19 1.30
C PHE A 60 -10.36 6.17 1.37
N GLY A 61 -9.48 5.98 2.35
CA GLY A 61 -8.29 6.83 2.48
C GLY A 61 -7.31 6.71 1.30
N GLU A 62 -7.22 5.56 0.61
CA GLU A 62 -6.40 5.43 -0.61
C GLU A 62 -6.98 6.23 -1.77
N ASN A 63 -8.30 6.30 -1.93
CA ASN A 63 -8.92 7.15 -2.95
C ASN A 63 -8.54 8.62 -2.73
N GLU A 64 -8.66 9.13 -1.51
CA GLU A 64 -8.26 10.51 -1.18
C GLU A 64 -6.76 10.76 -1.43
N ARG A 65 -5.90 9.78 -1.07
CA ARG A 65 -4.45 9.88 -1.29
C ARG A 65 -4.07 9.87 -2.77
N VAL A 66 -4.81 9.15 -3.62
CA VAL A 66 -4.61 9.20 -5.08
C VAL A 66 -4.89 10.60 -5.60
N ASP A 67 -6.01 11.19 -5.22
CA ASP A 67 -6.37 12.56 -5.65
C ASP A 67 -5.34 13.59 -5.15
N LYS A 68 -4.89 13.46 -3.90
CA LYS A 68 -3.82 14.29 -3.32
C LYS A 68 -2.51 14.12 -4.10
N ALA A 69 -2.12 12.88 -4.43
CA ALA A 69 -0.88 12.62 -5.15
C ALA A 69 -0.91 13.19 -6.57
N VAL A 70 -2.04 13.04 -7.29
CA VAL A 70 -2.25 13.63 -8.63
C VAL A 70 -2.15 15.14 -8.56
N SER A 71 -2.93 15.78 -7.69
CA SER A 71 -2.92 17.23 -7.51
C SER A 71 -1.54 17.78 -7.13
N SER A 72 -0.81 17.07 -6.27
CA SER A 72 0.54 17.47 -5.87
C SER A 72 1.51 17.47 -7.06
N LEU A 73 1.44 16.44 -7.92
CA LEU A 73 2.27 16.37 -9.13
C LEU A 73 1.91 17.46 -10.15
N GLU A 74 0.62 17.75 -10.36
CA GLU A 74 0.15 18.81 -11.24
C GLU A 74 0.61 20.20 -10.79
N ASN A 75 0.73 20.40 -9.47
CA ASN A 75 1.20 21.65 -8.88
C ASN A 75 2.72 21.70 -8.65
N ASN A 76 3.48 20.69 -9.10
CA ASN A 76 4.92 20.54 -8.84
C ASN A 76 5.27 20.51 -7.32
N ASP A 77 4.35 20.10 -6.46
CA ASP A 77 4.55 19.90 -5.03
C ASP A 77 4.99 18.47 -4.74
N PHE A 78 6.27 18.22 -4.96
CA PHE A 78 6.82 16.86 -4.79
C PHE A 78 6.89 16.43 -3.32
N ASP A 79 6.90 17.36 -2.38
CA ASP A 79 6.89 17.04 -0.95
C ASP A 79 5.53 16.50 -0.52
N SER A 80 4.44 17.12 -0.93
CA SER A 80 3.08 16.59 -0.69
C SER A 80 2.85 15.26 -1.41
N PHE A 81 3.42 15.05 -2.61
CA PHE A 81 3.39 13.75 -3.28
C PHE A 81 4.09 12.66 -2.44
N LYS A 82 5.34 12.91 -1.98
CA LYS A 82 6.08 11.97 -1.12
C LYS A 82 5.33 11.66 0.18
N GLN A 83 4.71 12.67 0.78
CA GLN A 83 3.89 12.50 1.96
C GLN A 83 2.71 11.56 1.69
N ALA A 84 1.95 11.76 0.61
CA ALA A 84 0.83 10.88 0.24
C ALA A 84 1.27 9.42 0.04
N ILE A 85 2.44 9.20 -0.59
CA ILE A 85 3.03 7.85 -0.76
C ILE A 85 3.36 7.22 0.60
N THR A 86 3.98 7.95 1.51
CA THR A 86 4.37 7.44 2.84
C THR A 86 3.12 7.16 3.70
N GLU A 87 2.11 8.03 3.67
CA GLU A 87 0.82 7.82 4.33
C GLU A 87 0.11 6.57 3.80
N SER A 88 0.18 6.29 2.49
CA SER A 88 -0.31 5.06 1.89
C SER A 88 0.43 3.82 2.43
N GLY A 89 1.75 3.92 2.62
CA GLY A 89 2.55 2.88 3.25
C GLY A 89 2.10 2.57 4.67
N TYR A 90 1.90 3.58 5.50
CA TYR A 90 1.38 3.41 6.86
C TYR A 90 -0.04 2.85 6.88
N SER A 91 -0.92 3.34 6.00
CA SER A 91 -2.28 2.82 5.88
C SER A 91 -2.31 1.35 5.47
N SER A 92 -1.43 0.95 4.56
CA SER A 92 -1.25 -0.46 4.18
C SER A 92 -0.83 -1.32 5.38
N PHE A 93 0.10 -0.84 6.20
CA PHE A 93 0.56 -1.56 7.39
C PHE A 93 -0.53 -1.63 8.48
N LEU A 94 -1.14 -0.50 8.82
CA LEU A 94 -2.04 -0.38 9.96
C LEU A 94 -3.44 -0.91 9.66
N TYR A 95 -3.98 -0.62 8.46
CA TYR A 95 -5.38 -0.84 8.16
C TYR A 95 -5.59 -1.96 7.14
N ASN A 96 -4.89 -1.96 6.01
CA ASN A 96 -5.01 -3.05 5.03
C ASN A 96 -4.38 -4.35 5.53
N GLN A 97 -3.31 -4.23 6.34
CA GLN A 97 -2.59 -5.35 6.94
C GLN A 97 -2.12 -6.36 5.89
N ASN A 98 -1.51 -5.85 4.82
CA ASN A 98 -1.02 -6.65 3.69
C ASN A 98 0.51 -6.68 3.58
N VAL A 99 1.25 -6.37 4.65
CA VAL A 99 2.73 -6.39 4.64
C VAL A 99 3.33 -7.71 5.09
N TYR A 100 2.59 -8.53 5.80
CA TYR A 100 2.95 -9.92 6.15
C TYR A 100 1.70 -10.78 6.33
N SER A 101 1.85 -12.10 6.21
CA SER A 101 0.74 -13.03 6.43
C SER A 101 0.52 -13.30 7.93
N PRO A 102 -0.71 -13.22 8.44
CA PRO A 102 -1.03 -13.62 9.80
C PRO A 102 -0.81 -15.12 10.05
N LYS A 103 -0.74 -15.94 8.99
CA LYS A 103 -0.42 -17.38 9.09
C LYS A 103 1.06 -17.61 9.44
N ASN A 104 1.94 -16.66 9.13
CA ASN A 104 3.35 -16.72 9.48
C ASN A 104 3.86 -15.36 9.97
N PRO A 105 3.51 -14.97 11.21
CA PRO A 105 3.76 -13.62 11.73
C PRO A 105 5.25 -13.30 11.97
N THR A 106 6.14 -14.27 11.87
CA THR A 106 7.59 -14.05 12.00
C THR A 106 8.29 -13.77 10.66
N GLU A 107 7.64 -14.04 9.52
CA GLU A 107 8.16 -13.80 8.17
C GLU A 107 7.81 -12.38 7.70
N GLN A 108 8.56 -11.38 8.17
CA GLN A 108 8.25 -9.96 7.98
C GLN A 108 9.30 -9.21 7.15
N LYS A 109 9.73 -9.79 6.04
CA LYS A 109 10.75 -9.16 5.18
C LYS A 109 10.33 -7.79 4.64
N LEU A 110 9.05 -7.64 4.24
CA LEU A 110 8.54 -6.34 3.78
C LEU A 110 8.50 -5.31 4.92
N SER A 111 8.04 -5.69 6.11
CA SER A 111 8.04 -4.80 7.29
C SER A 111 9.46 -4.33 7.62
N LEU A 112 10.45 -5.23 7.56
CA LEU A 112 11.86 -4.89 7.79
C LEU A 112 12.38 -3.93 6.72
N ALA A 113 12.05 -4.17 5.44
CA ALA A 113 12.46 -3.29 4.35
C ALA A 113 11.83 -1.90 4.46
N LEU A 114 10.54 -1.81 4.85
CA LEU A 114 9.87 -0.53 5.12
C LEU A 114 10.51 0.21 6.30
N CYS A 115 10.83 -0.47 7.39
CA CYS A 115 11.51 0.11 8.54
C CYS A 115 12.89 0.67 8.16
N ILE A 116 13.69 -0.07 7.39
CA ILE A 116 15.01 0.38 6.92
C ILE A 116 14.84 1.62 6.03
N SER A 117 13.87 1.58 5.10
CA SER A 117 13.57 2.72 4.22
C SER A 117 13.18 3.96 5.02
N GLU A 118 12.34 3.81 6.03
CA GLU A 118 12.00 4.89 6.94
C GLU A 118 13.23 5.50 7.61
N LYS A 119 14.11 4.67 8.19
CA LYS A 119 15.32 5.15 8.87
C LYS A 119 16.29 5.89 7.94
N LEU A 120 16.38 5.45 6.68
CA LEU A 120 17.27 6.06 5.69
C LEU A 120 16.66 7.30 5.02
N LEU A 121 15.36 7.29 4.73
CA LEU A 121 14.70 8.24 3.83
C LEU A 121 13.80 9.25 4.56
N ASN A 122 13.63 9.15 5.88
CA ASN A 122 12.73 10.04 6.63
C ASN A 122 13.03 11.52 6.36
N GLY A 123 12.01 12.28 5.98
CA GLY A 123 12.10 13.69 5.62
C GLY A 123 12.74 13.98 4.24
N LYS A 124 13.19 12.97 3.50
CA LYS A 124 13.89 13.13 2.21
C LYS A 124 13.23 12.36 1.07
N GLY A 125 12.83 11.13 1.31
CA GLY A 125 12.22 10.23 0.35
C GLY A 125 10.81 9.81 0.75
N ALA A 126 10.31 8.75 0.09
CA ALA A 126 9.05 8.11 0.44
C ALA A 126 9.14 6.59 0.23
N TRP A 127 8.29 5.83 0.91
CA TRP A 127 8.27 4.37 0.83
C TRP A 127 6.88 3.83 1.10
N ARG A 128 6.56 2.71 0.49
CA ARG A 128 5.32 1.97 0.70
C ARG A 128 5.46 0.50 0.26
N VAL A 129 4.55 -0.34 0.71
CA VAL A 129 4.38 -1.64 0.08
C VAL A 129 3.88 -1.45 -1.35
N HIS A 130 4.36 -2.27 -2.29
CA HIS A 130 3.96 -2.20 -3.70
C HIS A 130 3.08 -3.39 -4.09
N GLY A 131 2.01 -3.13 -4.84
CA GLY A 131 1.06 -4.14 -5.30
C GLY A 131 0.26 -4.77 -4.15
N GLY A 132 -0.03 -6.05 -4.25
CA GLY A 132 -0.85 -6.80 -3.29
C GLY A 132 -0.23 -7.00 -1.92
N GLY A 133 1.06 -6.77 -1.76
CA GLY A 133 1.76 -6.94 -0.49
C GLY A 133 2.15 -8.39 -0.19
N PHE A 134 2.13 -8.78 1.09
CA PHE A 134 2.46 -10.08 1.68
C PHE A 134 3.85 -10.63 1.32
N ALA A 135 4.08 -11.14 0.12
CA ALA A 135 5.37 -11.64 -0.36
C ALA A 135 5.96 -10.80 -1.51
N GLY A 136 5.35 -9.69 -1.83
CA GLY A 136 5.71 -8.82 -2.95
C GLY A 136 6.96 -7.97 -2.69
N THR A 137 6.89 -6.74 -3.13
CA THR A 137 7.98 -5.76 -3.06
C THR A 137 7.53 -4.50 -2.32
N ILE A 138 8.49 -3.69 -1.90
CA ILE A 138 8.27 -2.30 -1.54
C ILE A 138 8.65 -1.40 -2.70
N GLN A 139 8.09 -0.19 -2.72
CA GLN A 139 8.51 0.90 -3.58
C GLN A 139 9.10 2.00 -2.71
N ALA A 140 10.23 2.54 -3.14
CA ALA A 140 10.87 3.68 -2.49
C ALA A 140 11.22 4.77 -3.51
N PHE A 141 10.95 6.01 -3.15
CA PHE A 141 11.39 7.20 -3.88
C PHE A 141 12.62 7.74 -3.15
N VAL A 142 13.77 7.53 -3.75
CA VAL A 142 15.08 7.78 -3.14
C VAL A 142 15.71 8.99 -3.83
N PRO A 143 16.17 10.01 -3.09
CA PRO A 143 16.97 11.09 -3.66
C PRO A 143 18.21 10.55 -4.36
N ASN A 144 18.59 11.16 -5.49
CA ASN A 144 19.72 10.67 -6.31
C ASN A 144 21.04 10.62 -5.55
N ASP A 145 21.30 11.55 -4.67
CA ASP A 145 22.48 11.62 -3.81
C ASP A 145 22.52 10.54 -2.72
N MET A 146 21.41 9.89 -2.44
CA MET A 146 21.29 8.80 -1.46
C MET A 146 21.18 7.42 -2.09
N LEU A 147 21.03 7.34 -3.42
CA LEU A 147 20.67 6.11 -4.13
C LEU A 147 21.67 4.97 -3.90
N ASP A 148 22.97 5.24 -4.04
CA ASP A 148 24.01 4.22 -3.89
C ASP A 148 24.05 3.65 -2.46
N ALA A 149 24.01 4.52 -1.45
CA ALA A 149 24.00 4.10 -0.05
C ALA A 149 22.73 3.32 0.32
N TYR A 150 21.58 3.74 -0.19
CA TYR A 150 20.31 3.02 -0.01
C TYR A 150 20.39 1.63 -0.64
N LYS A 151 20.80 1.54 -1.91
CA LYS A 151 20.95 0.28 -2.64
C LYS A 151 21.92 -0.68 -1.96
N GLU A 152 23.09 -0.19 -1.52
CA GLU A 152 24.06 -0.97 -0.78
C GLU A 152 23.45 -1.54 0.51
N THR A 153 22.73 -0.72 1.27
CA THR A 153 22.11 -1.16 2.52
C THR A 153 21.05 -2.22 2.29
N ILE A 154 20.16 -2.04 1.30
CA ILE A 154 19.12 -3.02 0.97
C ILE A 154 19.74 -4.34 0.50
N ASN A 155 20.73 -4.29 -0.41
CA ASN A 155 21.39 -5.49 -0.90
C ASN A 155 22.16 -6.23 0.20
N ARG A 156 22.81 -5.53 1.10
CA ARG A 156 23.51 -6.14 2.25
C ARG A 156 22.54 -6.89 3.18
N VAL A 157 21.34 -6.38 3.38
CA VAL A 157 20.35 -6.99 4.31
C VAL A 157 19.56 -8.12 3.65
N PHE A 158 19.17 -7.96 2.39
CA PHE A 158 18.26 -8.88 1.69
C PHE A 158 18.93 -9.75 0.64
N GLY A 159 20.20 -9.52 0.36
CA GLY A 159 21.00 -10.22 -0.67
C GLY A 159 21.19 -9.37 -1.93
N ASP A 160 22.26 -9.70 -2.67
CA ASP A 160 22.57 -9.00 -3.91
C ASP A 160 21.44 -9.08 -4.92
N GLY A 161 21.15 -7.94 -5.58
CA GLY A 161 20.06 -7.83 -6.54
C GLY A 161 18.66 -7.64 -5.92
N SER A 162 18.55 -7.45 -4.60
CA SER A 162 17.25 -7.17 -3.96
C SER A 162 16.74 -5.76 -4.22
N CYS A 163 17.62 -4.83 -4.60
CA CYS A 163 17.26 -3.45 -4.93
C CYS A 163 17.38 -3.21 -6.45
N HIS A 164 16.25 -2.95 -7.09
CA HIS A 164 16.16 -2.60 -8.50
C HIS A 164 15.87 -1.12 -8.67
N VAL A 165 16.76 -0.41 -9.39
CA VAL A 165 16.53 0.99 -9.74
C VAL A 165 15.64 1.06 -10.97
N LEU A 166 14.52 1.77 -10.84
CA LEU A 166 13.54 1.97 -11.90
C LEU A 166 13.45 3.45 -12.27
N ILE A 167 13.19 3.71 -13.55
CA ILE A 167 12.92 5.05 -14.06
C ILE A 167 11.46 5.11 -14.46
N ILE A 168 10.77 6.17 -14.01
CA ILE A 168 9.37 6.40 -14.38
C ILE A 168 9.33 6.75 -15.87
N ARG A 169 8.53 6.01 -16.65
CA ARG A 169 8.31 6.32 -18.07
C ARG A 169 7.58 7.65 -18.22
N PRO A 170 7.96 8.48 -19.20
CA PRO A 170 7.27 9.73 -19.46
C PRO A 170 5.87 9.53 -20.11
N VAL A 171 5.55 8.33 -20.54
CA VAL A 171 4.26 7.96 -21.14
C VAL A 171 3.59 6.84 -20.33
N GLY A 172 2.28 6.93 -20.17
CA GLY A 172 1.46 5.90 -19.50
C GLY A 172 1.33 4.61 -20.30
N GLY A 173 0.28 3.84 -20.04
CA GLY A 173 -0.08 2.66 -20.84
C GLY A 173 -0.37 3.07 -22.28
N ALA A 174 0.35 2.49 -23.24
CA ALA A 174 0.14 2.70 -24.66
C ALA A 174 -0.45 1.43 -25.31
N ARG A 175 -1.36 1.63 -26.28
CA ARG A 175 -1.84 0.52 -27.11
C ARG A 175 -0.71 0.12 -28.07
N VAL A 176 -0.31 -1.13 -28.03
CA VAL A 176 0.80 -1.68 -28.84
C VAL A 176 0.30 -2.45 -30.06
N ILE A 177 -1.00 -2.43 -30.33
CA ILE A 177 -1.62 -3.17 -31.44
C ILE A 177 -2.01 -2.13 -32.50
N ASP A 178 -1.51 -2.30 -33.72
CA ASP A 178 -1.97 -1.63 -34.93
C ASP A 178 -3.32 -2.19 -35.39
#